data_f81fd102aa1b30f8f19a696a6574e606
#
_entry.id   f81fd102aa1b30f8f19a696a6574e606
#
_cell.length_a   1.000
_cell.length_b   1.000
_cell.length_c   1.000
_cell.angle_alpha   90.00
_cell.angle_beta   90.00
_cell.angle_gamma   90.00
#
_symmetry.space_group_name_H-M   'P 1'
#
loop_
_entity.id
_entity.type
_entity.pdbx_description
1 polymer ?
#
loop_
_entity_poly.entity_id
_entity_poly.type
_entity_poly.pdbx_seq_one_letter_code
_entity_poly.pdbx_strand_id
1 'polypeptide(L)'
;MKHEDTILAAVAGFVDTLSFVALFGLFTAHVTGNFVLIGAGAAGFGQGILLKLSVFPAFVCGVVASSLIARAFSGRPAWQGTRALHAVQAVLLLGFCAAGVWASPVTQSDSLPVLLAGIVGTFAMGIQNAHPRVIARAGVPNTVMTGNVTQAILDVVDLLSAGTPDSVRTAARARFAKMWPAIVAFALGATAGALGFRYLGFWALLAPAVALAGLAACAGMSAGTVAREHA
;
A
#
# COMPACT_ATOMS: atom_id res chain seq x y z
N MET A 1 1.99 -10.69 12.34
CA MET A 1 1.94 -9.59 13.34
C MET A 1 0.52 -9.02 13.39
N LYS A 2 -0.01 -8.73 14.61
CA LYS A 2 -1.42 -8.34 14.79
C LYS A 2 -1.84 -7.02 14.10
N HIS A 3 -0.89 -6.13 13.85
CA HIS A 3 -1.14 -4.78 13.31
C HIS A 3 -0.50 -4.51 11.94
N GLU A 4 0.04 -5.52 11.29
CA GLU A 4 0.75 -5.37 10.01
C GLU A 4 -0.17 -4.81 8.92
N ASP A 5 -1.39 -5.37 8.76
CA ASP A 5 -2.34 -4.88 7.75
C ASP A 5 -2.75 -3.42 7.98
N THR A 6 -2.87 -3.01 9.25
CA THR A 6 -3.18 -1.63 9.64
C THR A 6 -2.03 -0.67 9.26
N ILE A 7 -0.79 -1.06 9.54
CA ILE A 7 0.40 -0.26 9.19
C ILE A 7 0.53 -0.17 7.66
N LEU A 8 0.37 -1.30 6.95
CA LEU A 8 0.43 -1.31 5.49
C LEU A 8 -0.68 -0.47 4.85
N ALA A 9 -1.89 -0.45 5.44
CA ALA A 9 -2.96 0.42 4.99
C ALA A 9 -2.60 1.91 5.18
N ALA A 10 -2.02 2.27 6.33
CA ALA A 10 -1.52 3.64 6.56
C ALA A 10 -0.42 4.02 5.56
N VAL A 11 0.53 3.12 5.31
CA VAL A 11 1.58 3.31 4.30
C VAL A 11 0.98 3.53 2.91
N ALA A 12 -0.03 2.71 2.52
CA ALA A 12 -0.68 2.85 1.22
C ALA A 12 -1.38 4.20 1.07
N GLY A 13 -2.17 4.61 2.07
CA GLY A 13 -2.83 5.92 2.06
C GLY A 13 -1.83 7.08 2.01
N PHE A 14 -0.76 6.99 2.79
CA PHE A 14 0.29 8.00 2.85
C PHE A 14 0.99 8.18 1.50
N VAL A 15 1.51 7.09 0.94
CA VAL A 15 2.29 7.10 -0.30
C VAL A 15 1.42 7.52 -1.49
N ASP A 16 0.20 7.00 -1.55
CA ASP A 16 -0.73 7.29 -2.65
C ASP A 16 -1.16 8.76 -2.65
N THR A 17 -1.50 9.32 -1.49
CA THR A 17 -1.89 10.73 -1.40
C THR A 17 -0.70 11.66 -1.58
N LEU A 18 0.49 11.32 -1.06
CA LEU A 18 1.69 12.08 -1.31
C LEU A 18 1.99 12.15 -2.82
N SER A 19 1.97 11.00 -3.51
CA SER A 19 2.20 10.95 -4.96
C SER A 19 1.13 11.73 -5.74
N PHE A 20 -0.13 11.66 -5.32
CA PHE A 20 -1.23 12.39 -5.94
C PHE A 20 -1.01 13.90 -5.87
N VAL A 21 -0.64 14.41 -4.70
CA VAL A 21 -0.39 15.85 -4.50
C VAL A 21 0.89 16.30 -5.21
N ALA A 22 1.95 15.47 -5.19
CA ALA A 22 3.27 15.82 -5.68
C ALA A 22 3.43 15.66 -7.20
N LEU A 23 2.75 14.69 -7.83
CA LEU A 23 3.02 14.19 -9.17
C LEU A 23 1.78 14.27 -10.08
N PHE A 24 1.21 15.46 -10.30
CA PHE A 24 0.13 15.71 -11.25
C PHE A 24 -1.09 14.79 -11.09
N GLY A 25 -1.47 14.47 -9.86
CA GLY A 25 -2.60 13.59 -9.57
C GLY A 25 -2.31 12.10 -9.81
N LEU A 26 -1.05 11.67 -9.71
CA LEU A 26 -0.67 10.28 -9.91
C LEU A 26 -1.08 9.40 -8.73
N PHE A 27 -1.82 8.33 -8.97
CA PHE A 27 -2.04 7.25 -8.03
C PHE A 27 -0.96 6.16 -8.19
N THR A 28 -0.27 5.84 -7.10
CA THR A 28 0.75 4.78 -7.07
C THR A 28 0.21 3.46 -6.50
N ALA A 29 -0.69 3.52 -5.50
CA ALA A 29 -1.33 2.35 -4.90
C ALA A 29 -2.68 2.03 -5.57
N HIS A 30 -3.48 3.05 -5.89
CA HIS A 30 -4.74 2.90 -6.62
C HIS A 30 -4.54 3.06 -8.12
N VAL A 31 -3.67 2.24 -8.70
CA VAL A 31 -3.20 2.38 -10.08
C VAL A 31 -4.32 2.44 -11.12
N THR A 32 -5.45 1.75 -10.87
CA THR A 32 -6.63 1.79 -11.75
C THR A 32 -7.34 3.15 -11.77
N GLY A 33 -7.18 3.97 -10.74
CA GLY A 33 -7.64 5.36 -10.73
C GLY A 33 -6.98 6.20 -11.83
N ASN A 34 -5.77 5.85 -12.23
CA ASN A 34 -5.09 6.53 -13.33
C ASN A 34 -5.81 6.36 -14.69
N PHE A 35 -6.58 5.28 -14.90
CA PHE A 35 -7.39 5.14 -16.13
C PHE A 35 -8.43 6.26 -16.25
N VAL A 36 -9.07 6.63 -15.12
CA VAL A 36 -10.03 7.74 -15.09
C VAL A 36 -9.34 9.05 -15.41
N LEU A 37 -8.15 9.28 -14.83
CA LEU A 37 -7.38 10.50 -15.04
C LEU A 37 -6.79 10.58 -16.46
N ILE A 38 -6.43 9.44 -17.07
CA ILE A 38 -6.01 9.38 -18.48
C ILE A 38 -7.20 9.72 -19.38
N GLY A 39 -8.38 9.16 -19.11
CA GLY A 39 -9.60 9.48 -19.85
C GLY A 39 -9.95 10.96 -19.77
N ALA A 40 -9.88 11.56 -18.58
CA ALA A 40 -10.07 12.99 -18.39
C ALA A 40 -9.02 13.81 -19.16
N GLY A 41 -7.75 13.40 -19.11
CA GLY A 41 -6.66 14.04 -19.84
C GLY A 41 -6.83 13.99 -21.36
N ALA A 42 -7.33 12.89 -21.91
CA ALA A 42 -7.65 12.74 -23.33
C ALA A 42 -8.77 13.71 -23.79
N ALA A 43 -9.65 14.11 -22.86
CA ALA A 43 -10.68 15.11 -23.09
C ALA A 43 -10.21 16.56 -22.80
N GLY A 44 -8.93 16.77 -22.51
CA GLY A 44 -8.35 18.08 -22.21
C GLY A 44 -8.41 18.50 -20.74
N PHE A 45 -8.86 17.59 -19.84
CA PHE A 45 -8.92 17.84 -18.40
C PHE A 45 -7.77 17.14 -17.69
N GLY A 46 -6.80 17.89 -17.16
CA GLY A 46 -5.67 17.36 -16.41
C GLY A 46 -4.37 17.27 -17.22
N GLN A 47 -3.32 16.77 -16.56
CA GLN A 47 -1.95 16.71 -17.09
C GLN A 47 -1.30 15.36 -16.78
N GLY A 48 -0.14 15.09 -17.43
CA GLY A 48 0.71 13.94 -17.10
C GLY A 48 0.15 12.61 -17.61
N ILE A 49 -0.42 12.56 -18.81
CA ILE A 49 -0.89 11.31 -19.43
C ILE A 49 0.27 10.32 -19.56
N LEU A 50 1.43 10.76 -20.06
CA LEU A 50 2.62 9.89 -20.19
C LEU A 50 3.06 9.32 -18.85
N LEU A 51 3.11 10.16 -17.82
CA LEU A 51 3.43 9.73 -16.45
C LEU A 51 2.45 8.66 -15.99
N LYS A 52 1.14 8.87 -16.15
CA LYS A 52 0.10 7.91 -15.74
C LYS A 52 0.13 6.61 -16.54
N LEU A 53 0.51 6.65 -17.82
CA LEU A 53 0.70 5.46 -18.65
C LEU A 53 1.94 4.66 -18.23
N SER A 54 3.05 5.34 -17.92
CA SER A 54 4.33 4.70 -17.57
C SER A 54 4.27 3.89 -16.28
N VAL A 55 3.34 4.19 -15.36
CA VAL A 55 3.24 3.49 -14.08
C VAL A 55 2.54 2.13 -14.17
N PHE A 56 1.77 1.84 -15.22
CA PHE A 56 1.16 0.51 -15.37
C PHE A 56 2.20 -0.60 -15.52
N PRO A 57 3.19 -0.51 -16.45
CA PRO A 57 4.28 -1.47 -16.50
C PRO A 57 5.03 -1.58 -15.17
N ALA A 58 5.29 -0.45 -14.49
CA ALA A 58 5.97 -0.44 -13.20
C ALA A 58 5.20 -1.21 -12.13
N PHE A 59 3.88 -1.05 -12.07
CA PHE A 59 3.01 -1.81 -11.17
C PHE A 59 3.07 -3.30 -11.47
N VAL A 60 2.96 -3.69 -12.74
CA VAL A 60 3.06 -5.09 -13.17
C VAL A 60 4.41 -5.69 -12.74
N CYS A 61 5.51 -4.98 -12.98
CA CYS A 61 6.84 -5.39 -12.54
C CYS A 61 6.93 -5.55 -11.02
N GLY A 62 6.28 -4.66 -10.24
CA GLY A 62 6.20 -4.77 -8.78
C GLY A 62 5.47 -6.05 -8.33
N VAL A 63 4.33 -6.36 -8.96
CA VAL A 63 3.56 -7.58 -8.68
C VAL A 63 4.38 -8.83 -9.03
N VAL A 64 5.04 -8.84 -10.20
CA VAL A 64 5.91 -9.95 -10.64
C VAL A 64 7.08 -10.12 -9.67
N ALA A 65 7.78 -9.04 -9.32
CA ALA A 65 8.88 -9.07 -8.36
C ALA A 65 8.44 -9.64 -7.01
N SER A 66 7.27 -9.23 -6.50
CA SER A 66 6.70 -9.78 -5.26
C SER A 66 6.50 -11.30 -5.36
N SER A 67 5.96 -11.79 -6.49
CA SER A 67 5.78 -13.24 -6.73
C SER A 67 7.11 -13.98 -6.80
N LEU A 68 8.11 -13.44 -7.48
CA LEU A 68 9.44 -14.03 -7.59
C LEU A 68 10.14 -14.10 -6.23
N ILE A 69 10.07 -13.02 -5.44
CA ILE A 69 10.61 -13.00 -4.07
C ILE A 69 9.93 -14.08 -3.22
N ALA A 70 8.59 -14.15 -3.24
CA ALA A 70 7.87 -15.17 -2.47
C ALA A 70 8.28 -16.59 -2.87
N ARG A 71 8.46 -16.87 -4.17
CA ARG A 71 8.94 -18.17 -4.67
C ARG A 71 10.38 -18.47 -4.24
N ALA A 72 11.28 -17.49 -4.22
CA ALA A 72 12.66 -17.66 -3.77
C ALA A 72 12.77 -18.07 -2.28
N PHE A 73 11.73 -17.74 -1.49
CA PHE A 73 11.61 -18.17 -0.10
C PHE A 73 10.64 -19.34 0.10
N SER A 74 10.18 -19.99 -0.99
CA SER A 74 9.36 -21.19 -0.92
C SER A 74 10.09 -22.30 -0.16
N GLY A 75 9.39 -22.97 0.76
CA GLY A 75 10.01 -23.99 1.63
C GLY A 75 10.75 -23.43 2.86
N ARG A 76 10.86 -22.11 3.00
CA ARG A 76 11.37 -21.43 4.21
C ARG A 76 10.22 -20.91 5.09
N PRO A 77 10.47 -20.60 6.37
CA PRO A 77 9.46 -19.97 7.21
C PRO A 77 8.88 -18.72 6.57
N ALA A 78 7.55 -18.59 6.54
CA ALA A 78 6.84 -17.51 5.84
C ALA A 78 7.31 -16.08 6.22
N TRP A 79 7.79 -15.89 7.47
CA TRP A 79 8.32 -14.61 7.91
C TRP A 79 9.55 -14.12 7.12
N GLN A 80 10.34 -15.04 6.53
CA GLN A 80 11.51 -14.65 5.73
C GLN A 80 11.09 -13.98 4.42
N GLY A 81 10.08 -14.53 3.73
CA GLY A 81 9.49 -13.90 2.55
C GLY A 81 8.85 -12.56 2.86
N THR A 82 8.07 -12.48 3.94
CA THR A 82 7.48 -11.21 4.44
C THR A 82 8.56 -10.17 4.72
N ARG A 83 9.62 -10.55 5.43
CA ARG A 83 10.76 -9.67 5.72
C ARG A 83 11.42 -9.15 4.45
N ALA A 84 11.67 -10.03 3.48
CA ALA A 84 12.28 -9.64 2.21
C ALA A 84 11.42 -8.64 1.44
N LEU A 85 10.10 -8.88 1.36
CA LEU A 85 9.16 -7.98 0.67
C LEU A 85 9.12 -6.60 1.32
N HIS A 86 9.03 -6.52 2.65
CA HIS A 86 9.03 -5.23 3.35
C HIS A 86 10.37 -4.50 3.21
N ALA A 87 11.50 -5.21 3.27
CA ALA A 87 12.82 -4.61 3.10
C ALA A 87 12.99 -4.04 1.68
N VAL A 88 12.62 -4.80 0.64
CA VAL A 88 12.67 -4.31 -0.74
C VAL A 88 11.75 -3.12 -0.94
N GLN A 89 10.54 -3.15 -0.40
CA GLN A 89 9.61 -2.03 -0.48
C GLN A 89 10.16 -0.79 0.24
N ALA A 90 10.77 -0.94 1.42
CA ALA A 90 11.41 0.17 2.14
C ALA A 90 12.52 0.83 1.30
N VAL A 91 13.39 0.04 0.68
CA VAL A 91 14.45 0.52 -0.23
C VAL A 91 13.86 1.26 -1.42
N LEU A 92 12.79 0.74 -2.02
CA LEU A 92 12.10 1.40 -3.14
C LEU A 92 11.45 2.72 -2.73
N LEU A 93 10.88 2.83 -1.52
CA LEU A 93 10.38 4.12 -1.02
C LEU A 93 11.50 5.14 -0.77
N LEU A 94 12.68 4.70 -0.35
CA LEU A 94 13.87 5.57 -0.30
C LEU A 94 14.29 6.00 -1.71
N GLY A 95 14.23 5.11 -2.69
CA GLY A 95 14.45 5.44 -4.10
C GLY A 95 13.42 6.44 -4.63
N PHE A 96 12.14 6.27 -4.27
CA PHE A 96 11.08 7.24 -4.60
C PHE A 96 11.34 8.60 -3.95
N CYS A 97 11.77 8.63 -2.67
CA CYS A 97 12.17 9.86 -1.98
C CYS A 97 13.30 10.56 -2.74
N ALA A 98 14.36 9.85 -3.07
CA ALA A 98 15.54 10.41 -3.77
C ALA A 98 15.15 10.95 -5.17
N ALA A 99 14.37 10.18 -5.96
CA ALA A 99 13.91 10.62 -7.27
C ALA A 99 12.98 11.83 -7.17
N GLY A 100 12.09 11.88 -6.17
CA GLY A 100 11.21 13.01 -5.92
C GLY A 100 11.94 14.27 -5.50
N VAL A 101 12.97 14.15 -4.64
CA VAL A 101 13.85 15.27 -4.27
C VAL A 101 14.60 15.79 -5.50
N TRP A 102 15.11 14.89 -6.34
CA TRP A 102 15.75 15.28 -7.60
C TRP A 102 14.78 15.96 -8.57
N ALA A 103 13.52 15.54 -8.61
CA ALA A 103 12.48 16.15 -9.44
C ALA A 103 12.05 17.55 -8.94
N SER A 104 12.40 17.93 -7.72
CA SER A 104 11.90 19.18 -7.11
C SER A 104 12.68 20.42 -7.62
N PRO A 105 11.97 21.51 -7.96
CA PRO A 105 10.52 21.71 -7.96
C PRO A 105 9.83 20.99 -9.14
N VAL A 106 8.72 20.30 -8.84
CA VAL A 106 7.98 19.50 -9.84
C VAL A 106 7.15 20.43 -10.73
N THR A 107 7.66 20.71 -11.92
CA THR A 107 7.04 21.68 -12.87
C THR A 107 6.60 21.03 -14.17
N GLN A 108 7.16 19.88 -14.55
CA GLN A 108 6.91 19.20 -15.82
C GLN A 108 6.62 17.72 -15.57
N SER A 109 5.47 17.24 -16.02
CA SER A 109 5.00 15.87 -15.79
C SER A 109 5.78 14.79 -16.54
N ASP A 110 6.45 15.14 -17.62
CA ASP A 110 7.19 14.26 -18.55
C ASP A 110 8.70 14.33 -18.37
N SER A 111 9.19 15.11 -17.40
CA SER A 111 10.61 15.16 -17.07
C SER A 111 11.08 13.81 -16.50
N LEU A 112 12.31 13.43 -16.86
CA LEU A 112 12.89 12.14 -16.43
C LEU A 112 12.83 11.91 -14.91
N PRO A 113 13.17 12.88 -14.02
CA PRO A 113 13.09 12.70 -12.59
C PRO A 113 11.65 12.43 -12.11
N VAL A 114 10.65 13.10 -12.68
CA VAL A 114 9.24 12.92 -12.34
C VAL A 114 8.75 11.53 -12.77
N LEU A 115 9.10 11.10 -14.00
CA LEU A 115 8.78 9.75 -14.47
C LEU A 115 9.41 8.68 -13.58
N LEU A 116 10.70 8.82 -13.21
CA LEU A 116 11.39 7.90 -12.33
C LEU A 116 10.76 7.85 -10.93
N ALA A 117 10.40 8.99 -10.37
CA ALA A 117 9.71 9.05 -9.09
C ALA A 117 8.38 8.28 -9.12
N GLY A 118 7.55 8.51 -10.15
CA GLY A 118 6.29 7.80 -10.35
C GLY A 118 6.48 6.28 -10.55
N ILE A 119 7.44 5.89 -11.38
CA ILE A 119 7.77 4.49 -11.69
C ILE A 119 8.21 3.75 -10.42
N VAL A 120 9.19 4.30 -9.68
CA VAL A 120 9.74 3.66 -8.48
C VAL A 120 8.69 3.58 -7.36
N GLY A 121 7.92 4.66 -7.16
CA GLY A 121 6.82 4.67 -6.19
C GLY A 121 5.75 3.63 -6.52
N THR A 122 5.35 3.54 -7.79
CA THR A 122 4.33 2.57 -8.22
C THR A 122 4.85 1.13 -8.18
N PHE A 123 6.11 0.89 -8.51
CA PHE A 123 6.74 -0.41 -8.35
C PHE A 123 6.69 -0.87 -6.88
N ALA A 124 7.05 0.01 -5.93
CA ALA A 124 6.97 -0.27 -4.50
C ALA A 124 5.53 -0.63 -4.06
N MET A 125 4.53 0.11 -4.57
CA MET A 125 3.12 -0.16 -4.24
C MET A 125 2.58 -1.41 -4.93
N GLY A 126 3.10 -1.79 -6.10
CA GLY A 126 2.84 -3.09 -6.75
C GLY A 126 3.27 -4.27 -5.87
N ILE A 127 4.46 -4.18 -5.24
CA ILE A 127 4.92 -5.18 -4.26
C ILE A 127 3.94 -5.26 -3.08
N GLN A 128 3.55 -4.13 -2.51
CA GLN A 128 2.62 -4.11 -1.38
C GLN A 128 1.26 -4.70 -1.74
N ASN A 129 0.74 -4.37 -2.92
CA ASN A 129 -0.56 -4.87 -3.38
C ASN A 129 -0.57 -6.40 -3.55
N ALA A 130 0.51 -6.97 -4.03
CA ALA A 130 0.65 -8.42 -4.22
C ALA A 130 0.92 -9.17 -2.91
N HIS A 131 1.55 -8.55 -1.91
CA HIS A 131 2.03 -9.18 -0.69
C HIS A 131 1.01 -10.12 0.00
N PRO A 132 -0.26 -9.72 0.28
CA PRO A 132 -1.22 -10.61 0.94
C PRO A 132 -1.56 -11.86 0.13
N ARG A 133 -1.44 -11.78 -1.21
CA ARG A 133 -1.76 -12.88 -2.13
C ARG A 133 -0.62 -13.86 -2.29
N VAL A 134 0.63 -13.35 -2.35
CA VAL A 134 1.81 -14.20 -2.60
C VAL A 134 2.30 -14.90 -1.34
N ILE A 135 2.07 -14.35 -0.15
CA ILE A 135 2.40 -14.98 1.14
C ILE A 135 1.27 -15.87 1.66
N ALA A 136 0.16 -15.99 0.90
CA ALA A 136 -1.01 -16.80 1.25
C ALA A 136 -1.53 -16.54 2.68
N ARG A 137 -1.47 -15.28 3.12
CA ARG A 137 -1.93 -14.86 4.44
C ARG A 137 -3.38 -14.40 4.37
N ALA A 138 -4.22 -14.90 5.29
CA ALA A 138 -5.58 -14.40 5.49
C ALA A 138 -5.56 -12.98 6.10
N GLY A 139 -5.11 -12.00 5.29
CA GLY A 139 -5.02 -10.58 5.65
C GLY A 139 -6.19 -9.76 5.08
N VAL A 140 -6.34 -8.53 5.59
CA VAL A 140 -7.22 -7.53 4.98
C VAL A 140 -6.48 -6.93 3.79
N PRO A 141 -7.11 -6.79 2.60
CA PRO A 141 -6.52 -6.04 1.50
C PRO A 141 -6.18 -4.62 1.97
N ASN A 142 -4.90 -4.25 1.90
CA ASN A 142 -4.41 -2.98 2.46
C ASN A 142 -4.34 -1.84 1.44
N THR A 143 -4.66 -2.13 0.16
CA THR A 143 -4.67 -1.17 -0.95
C THR A 143 -6.03 -1.07 -1.66
N VAL A 144 -7.00 -1.94 -1.35
CA VAL A 144 -8.33 -1.96 -2.00
C VAL A 144 -9.39 -1.52 -1.01
N MET A 145 -9.39 -0.22 -0.67
CA MET A 145 -10.24 0.31 0.41
C MET A 145 -11.72 0.31 0.10
N THR A 146 -12.15 0.51 -1.15
CA THR A 146 -13.57 0.49 -1.51
C THR A 146 -14.23 -0.85 -1.16
N GLY A 147 -13.56 -1.98 -1.46
CA GLY A 147 -14.07 -3.31 -1.10
C GLY A 147 -14.15 -3.49 0.43
N ASN A 148 -13.15 -3.02 1.16
CA ASN A 148 -13.14 -3.09 2.63
C ASN A 148 -14.26 -2.25 3.25
N VAL A 149 -14.51 -1.03 2.74
CA VAL A 149 -15.62 -0.17 3.19
C VAL A 149 -16.96 -0.84 2.90
N THR A 150 -17.17 -1.35 1.69
CA THR A 150 -18.40 -2.06 1.33
C THR A 150 -18.66 -3.23 2.27
N GLN A 151 -17.66 -4.08 2.50
CA GLN A 151 -17.80 -5.23 3.40
C GLN A 151 -18.05 -4.79 4.85
N ALA A 152 -17.38 -3.76 5.32
CA ALA A 152 -17.60 -3.24 6.68
C ALA A 152 -19.02 -2.72 6.86
N ILE A 153 -19.62 -2.07 5.84
CA ILE A 153 -21.03 -1.62 5.86
C ILE A 153 -21.96 -2.82 5.91
N LEU A 154 -21.74 -3.85 5.07
CA LEU A 154 -22.53 -5.06 5.09
C LEU A 154 -22.47 -5.79 6.44
N ASP A 155 -21.27 -5.86 7.04
CA ASP A 155 -21.10 -6.45 8.37
C ASP A 155 -21.86 -5.65 9.45
N VAL A 156 -21.90 -4.32 9.37
CA VAL A 156 -22.72 -3.49 10.27
C VAL A 156 -24.22 -3.76 10.07
N VAL A 157 -24.68 -3.91 8.84
CA VAL A 157 -26.08 -4.27 8.54
C VAL A 157 -26.42 -5.63 9.17
N ASP A 158 -25.56 -6.64 9.02
CA ASP A 158 -25.75 -7.96 9.64
C ASP A 158 -25.80 -7.89 11.17
N LEU A 159 -24.98 -7.03 11.77
CA LEU A 159 -24.94 -6.85 13.22
C LEU A 159 -26.19 -6.15 13.78
N LEU A 160 -26.80 -5.24 13.01
CA LEU A 160 -27.97 -4.45 13.44
C LEU A 160 -29.31 -5.12 13.08
N SER A 161 -29.33 -6.06 12.15
CA SER A 161 -30.57 -6.72 11.69
C SER A 161 -31.08 -7.72 12.71
N ALA A 162 -32.34 -7.60 13.12
CA ALA A 162 -32.96 -8.41 14.18
C ALA A 162 -33.09 -9.91 13.82
N GLY A 163 -33.19 -10.25 12.53
CA GLY A 163 -33.34 -11.64 12.05
C GLY A 163 -32.04 -12.35 11.69
N THR A 164 -30.89 -11.73 11.88
CA THR A 164 -29.60 -12.31 11.51
C THR A 164 -29.22 -13.48 12.43
N PRO A 165 -28.93 -14.69 11.91
CA PRO A 165 -28.48 -15.83 12.71
C PRO A 165 -27.21 -15.50 13.49
N ASP A 166 -27.05 -16.08 14.70
CA ASP A 166 -25.90 -15.82 15.58
C ASP A 166 -24.55 -16.18 14.95
N SER A 167 -24.49 -17.21 14.13
CA SER A 167 -23.29 -17.58 13.37
C SER A 167 -22.85 -16.50 12.38
N VAL A 168 -23.81 -15.90 11.65
CA VAL A 168 -23.54 -14.81 10.70
C VAL A 168 -23.11 -13.56 11.47
N ARG A 169 -23.80 -13.23 12.55
CA ARG A 169 -23.47 -12.08 13.41
C ARG A 169 -22.07 -12.18 14.01
N THR A 170 -21.69 -13.37 14.47
CA THR A 170 -20.35 -13.63 15.01
C THR A 170 -19.28 -13.47 13.93
N ALA A 171 -19.51 -14.00 12.75
CA ALA A 171 -18.62 -13.86 11.60
C ALA A 171 -18.48 -12.40 11.14
N ALA A 172 -19.59 -11.65 11.06
CA ALA A 172 -19.62 -10.24 10.72
C ALA A 172 -18.82 -9.39 11.71
N ARG A 173 -19.01 -9.64 13.02
CA ARG A 173 -18.23 -8.96 14.08
C ARG A 173 -16.73 -9.20 13.94
N ALA A 174 -16.32 -10.44 13.68
CA ALA A 174 -14.91 -10.80 13.51
C ALA A 174 -14.29 -10.14 12.27
N ARG A 175 -15.02 -10.10 11.13
CA ARG A 175 -14.57 -9.42 9.91
C ARG A 175 -14.47 -7.91 10.11
N PHE A 176 -15.52 -7.28 10.65
CA PHE A 176 -15.56 -5.85 10.93
C PHE A 176 -14.38 -5.43 11.84
N ALA A 177 -14.21 -6.14 12.98
CA ALA A 177 -13.11 -5.85 13.93
C ALA A 177 -11.73 -5.92 13.27
N LYS A 178 -11.57 -6.72 12.22
CA LYS A 178 -10.31 -6.84 11.47
C LYS A 178 -10.15 -5.75 10.40
N MET A 179 -11.25 -5.29 9.79
CA MET A 179 -11.21 -4.37 8.64
C MET A 179 -11.22 -2.90 9.02
N TRP A 180 -12.02 -2.49 10.02
CA TRP A 180 -12.17 -1.07 10.35
C TRP A 180 -10.86 -0.37 10.73
N PRO A 181 -9.89 -1.03 11.44
CA PRO A 181 -8.61 -0.37 11.76
C PRO A 181 -7.79 -0.05 10.51
N ALA A 182 -7.85 -0.92 9.48
CA ALA A 182 -7.15 -0.69 8.22
C ALA A 182 -7.79 0.48 7.43
N ILE A 183 -9.13 0.60 7.44
CA ILE A 183 -9.85 1.71 6.79
C ILE A 183 -9.46 3.05 7.43
N VAL A 184 -9.52 3.12 8.77
CA VAL A 184 -9.14 4.34 9.51
C VAL A 184 -7.66 4.67 9.31
N ALA A 185 -6.79 3.67 9.39
CA ALA A 185 -5.35 3.85 9.19
C ALA A 185 -5.02 4.36 7.79
N PHE A 186 -5.72 3.87 6.76
CA PHE A 186 -5.58 4.39 5.40
C PHE A 186 -5.97 5.87 5.32
N ALA A 187 -7.12 6.26 5.88
CA ALA A 187 -7.58 7.64 5.87
C ALA A 187 -6.61 8.59 6.61
N LEU A 188 -6.13 8.16 7.79
CA LEU A 188 -5.12 8.90 8.55
C LEU A 188 -3.79 8.98 7.79
N GLY A 189 -3.37 7.87 7.16
CA GLY A 189 -2.19 7.83 6.32
C GLY A 189 -2.29 8.78 5.13
N ALA A 190 -3.44 8.81 4.44
CA ALA A 190 -3.70 9.73 3.33
C ALA A 190 -3.58 11.20 3.76
N THR A 191 -4.20 11.56 4.88
CA THR A 191 -4.10 12.91 5.44
C THR A 191 -2.64 13.25 5.81
N ALA A 192 -1.95 12.32 6.48
CA ALA A 192 -0.55 12.50 6.85
C ALA A 192 0.37 12.61 5.64
N GLY A 193 0.10 11.89 4.54
CA GLY A 193 0.85 11.98 3.29
C GLY A 193 0.72 13.34 2.62
N ALA A 194 -0.49 13.90 2.55
CA ALA A 194 -0.72 15.26 2.04
C ALA A 194 -0.02 16.34 2.88
N LEU A 195 -0.20 16.28 4.21
CA LEU A 195 0.44 17.22 5.13
C LEU A 195 1.96 17.04 5.14
N GLY A 196 2.44 15.80 5.12
CA GLY A 196 3.86 15.48 5.03
C GLY A 196 4.51 16.10 3.80
N PHE A 197 3.87 15.95 2.63
CA PHE A 197 4.38 16.60 1.41
C PHE A 197 4.35 18.13 1.51
N ARG A 198 3.29 18.70 2.05
CA ARG A 198 3.17 20.17 2.21
C ARG A 198 4.33 20.78 3.01
N TYR A 199 4.77 20.12 4.08
CA TYR A 199 5.76 20.67 5.01
C TYR A 199 7.18 20.15 4.80
N LEU A 200 7.33 18.93 4.27
CA LEU A 200 8.62 18.24 4.14
C LEU A 200 8.95 17.84 2.69
N GLY A 201 8.03 18.07 1.73
CA GLY A 201 8.21 17.60 0.36
C GLY A 201 8.35 16.07 0.31
N PHE A 202 9.17 15.57 -0.60
CA PHE A 202 9.42 14.13 -0.74
C PHE A 202 10.17 13.50 0.43
N TRP A 203 10.81 14.28 1.32
CA TRP A 203 11.43 13.77 2.54
C TRP A 203 10.40 13.10 3.48
N ALA A 204 9.13 13.44 3.36
CA ALA A 204 8.06 12.80 4.10
C ALA A 204 7.98 11.28 3.86
N LEU A 205 8.47 10.77 2.70
CA LEU A 205 8.54 9.34 2.40
C LEU A 205 9.47 8.55 3.32
N LEU A 206 10.34 9.20 4.08
CA LEU A 206 11.14 8.54 5.12
C LEU A 206 10.25 7.90 6.19
N ALA A 207 9.11 8.49 6.53
CA ALA A 207 8.21 7.94 7.54
C ALA A 207 7.66 6.54 7.15
N PRO A 208 7.00 6.35 5.99
CA PRO A 208 6.57 5.03 5.56
C PRO A 208 7.75 4.07 5.28
N ALA A 209 8.92 4.55 4.82
CA ALA A 209 10.09 3.71 4.63
C ALA A 209 10.60 3.13 5.96
N VAL A 210 10.68 3.95 7.03
CA VAL A 210 11.03 3.51 8.38
C VAL A 210 9.99 2.55 8.94
N ALA A 211 8.69 2.79 8.72
CA ALA A 211 7.63 1.87 9.15
C ALA A 211 7.81 0.48 8.51
N LEU A 212 8.11 0.42 7.21
CA LEU A 212 8.37 -0.85 6.51
C LEU A 212 9.66 -1.53 6.96
N ALA A 213 10.74 -0.76 7.20
CA ALA A 213 11.97 -1.30 7.76
C ALA A 213 11.74 -1.90 9.15
N GLY A 214 10.92 -1.25 9.99
CA GLY A 214 10.47 -1.76 11.27
C GLY A 214 9.68 -3.08 11.14
N LEU A 215 8.74 -3.15 10.19
CA LEU A 215 8.00 -4.38 9.89
C LEU A 215 8.95 -5.50 9.44
N ALA A 216 9.94 -5.19 8.60
CA ALA A 216 10.94 -6.15 8.15
C ALA A 216 11.80 -6.66 9.32
N ALA A 217 12.22 -5.79 10.24
CA ALA A 217 13.00 -6.16 11.42
C ALA A 217 12.20 -7.06 12.37
N CYS A 218 10.92 -6.76 12.58
CA CYS A 218 10.05 -7.49 13.50
C CYS A 218 9.47 -8.79 12.92
N ALA A 219 9.57 -9.04 11.61
CA ALA A 219 8.93 -10.17 10.95
C ALA A 219 9.34 -11.55 11.52
N GLY A 220 10.56 -11.70 12.06
CA GLY A 220 11.05 -12.95 12.65
C GLY A 220 10.82 -13.09 14.17
N MET A 221 10.56 -12.00 14.86
CA MET A 221 10.48 -12.01 16.33
C MET A 221 9.24 -12.76 16.85
N SER A 222 8.13 -12.67 16.13
CA SER A 222 6.88 -13.35 16.49
C SER A 222 6.94 -14.88 16.33
N ALA A 223 7.85 -15.42 15.52
CA ALA A 223 8.00 -16.87 15.32
C ALA A 223 8.75 -17.54 16.49
N GLY A 224 9.67 -16.81 17.13
CA GLY A 224 10.44 -17.33 18.26
C GLY A 224 9.63 -17.43 19.57
N THR A 225 8.58 -16.62 19.72
CA THR A 225 7.74 -16.61 20.93
C THR A 225 6.79 -17.81 20.94
N VAL A 226 6.20 -18.17 19.80
CA VAL A 226 5.30 -19.33 19.68
C VAL A 226 6.04 -20.65 19.84
N ALA A 227 7.30 -20.74 19.39
CA ALA A 227 8.13 -21.93 19.57
C ALA A 227 8.56 -22.16 21.02
N ARG A 228 8.60 -21.11 21.85
CA ARG A 228 8.95 -21.23 23.28
C ARG A 228 7.76 -21.55 24.20
N GLU A 229 6.52 -21.34 23.74
CA GLU A 229 5.30 -21.67 24.49
C GLU A 229 4.88 -23.15 24.30
N HIS A 230 5.48 -23.86 23.33
CA HIS A 230 5.21 -25.27 23.03
C HIS A 230 6.42 -26.20 23.31
N ALA A 231 7.50 -25.69 23.89
CA ALA A 231 8.67 -26.45 24.36
C ALA A 231 8.72 -26.46 25.89
#